data_ca18a599a9f7d0376ad5ef7dafd00e7c
#
_entry.id   ca18a599a9f7d0376ad5ef7dafd00e7c
#
_cell.length_a   1.000
_cell.length_b   1.000
_cell.length_c   1.000
_cell.angle_alpha   90.00
_cell.angle_beta   90.00
_cell.angle_gamma   90.00
#
_symmetry.space_group_name_H-M   'P 1'
#
loop_
_entity.id
_entity.type
_entity.pdbx_description
1 polymer ?
#
loop_
_entity_poly.entity_id
_entity_poly.type
_entity_poly.pdbx_seq_one_letter_code
_entity_poly.pdbx_strand_id
1 'polypeptide(L)'
;MAVILLILLAPLVCLIVLLQYLVYGSKIFFYQERSGLNGKPFNLIKFRTMFDKQSNSGQQLPDKDRLTTSGKILRFLSLDELPNLINVLKSDMSFVGPRPFPTSYFDFMSSEQKKRYSVRPGITGLAQIMGRNNLSWKMKIYYDLKYIESINFFSDLIILLKTFRHLFSNKKNETLGNQSIDSFIPNFDQ
;
A
#
# COMPACT_ATOMS: atom_id res chain seq x y z
N MET A 1 19.50 -5.39 -0.59
CA MET A 1 18.95 -4.04 -0.20
C MET A 1 17.92 -4.13 0.92
N ALA A 2 16.87 -4.95 0.84
CA ALA A 2 15.85 -5.05 1.91
C ALA A 2 16.43 -5.47 3.28
N VAL A 3 17.36 -6.41 3.32
CA VAL A 3 18.04 -6.83 4.58
C VAL A 3 18.78 -5.65 5.20
N ILE A 4 19.56 -4.91 4.40
CA ILE A 4 20.31 -3.74 4.88
C ILE A 4 19.36 -2.69 5.46
N LEU A 5 18.26 -2.40 4.77
CA LEU A 5 17.23 -1.44 5.26
C LEU A 5 16.58 -1.93 6.55
N LEU A 6 16.28 -3.22 6.68
CA LEU A 6 15.72 -3.77 7.92
C LEU A 6 16.69 -3.65 9.09
N ILE A 7 17.98 -3.90 8.87
CA ILE A 7 19.01 -3.74 9.90
C ILE A 7 19.14 -2.27 10.30
N LEU A 8 19.22 -1.34 9.33
CA LEU A 8 19.34 0.10 9.59
C LEU A 8 18.09 0.65 10.30
N LEU A 9 16.91 0.17 9.95
CA LEU A 9 15.64 0.62 10.54
C LEU A 9 15.23 -0.21 11.77
N ALA A 10 16.00 -1.24 12.15
CA ALA A 10 15.66 -2.10 13.29
C ALA A 10 15.37 -1.33 14.58
N PRO A 11 16.17 -0.31 15.00
CA PRO A 11 15.85 0.44 16.21
C PRO A 11 14.49 1.16 16.11
N LEU A 12 14.17 1.75 14.95
CA LEU A 12 12.89 2.40 14.69
C LEU A 12 11.74 1.39 14.69
N VAL A 13 11.93 0.25 14.04
CA VAL A 13 10.93 -0.84 14.00
C VAL A 13 10.65 -1.36 15.40
N CYS A 14 11.68 -1.59 16.23
CA CYS A 14 11.52 -2.01 17.62
C CYS A 14 10.73 -0.97 18.45
N LEU A 15 11.03 0.31 18.28
CA LEU A 15 10.27 1.38 18.95
C LEU A 15 8.80 1.36 18.52
N ILE A 16 8.52 1.25 17.21
CA ILE A 16 7.15 1.18 16.70
C ILE A 16 6.44 -0.07 17.25
N VAL A 17 7.09 -1.23 17.25
CA VAL A 17 6.54 -2.48 17.81
C VAL A 17 6.15 -2.29 19.27
N LEU A 18 7.01 -1.68 20.09
CA LEU A 18 6.73 -1.40 21.50
C LEU A 18 5.52 -0.48 21.64
N LEU A 19 5.47 0.63 20.91
CA LEU A 19 4.34 1.57 20.94
C LEU A 19 3.04 0.91 20.48
N GLN A 20 3.08 0.10 19.42
CA GLN A 20 1.91 -0.62 18.94
C GLN A 20 1.46 -1.72 19.90
N TYR A 21 2.41 -2.37 20.59
CA TYR A 21 2.07 -3.33 21.63
C TYR A 21 1.31 -2.69 22.80
N LEU A 22 1.69 -1.49 23.22
CA LEU A 22 0.98 -0.73 24.25
C LEU A 22 -0.45 -0.36 23.84
N VAL A 23 -0.71 -0.16 22.54
CA VAL A 23 -2.04 0.26 22.02
C VAL A 23 -2.93 -0.94 21.67
N TYR A 24 -2.37 -1.99 21.04
CA TYR A 24 -3.12 -3.11 20.45
C TYR A 24 -2.84 -4.47 21.12
N GLY A 25 -1.99 -4.53 22.14
CA GLY A 25 -1.51 -5.79 22.72
C GLY A 25 -0.76 -6.62 21.67
N SER A 26 -1.00 -7.91 21.63
CA SER A 26 -0.33 -8.83 20.69
C SER A 26 -0.71 -8.63 19.21
N LYS A 27 -1.79 -7.88 18.91
CA LYS A 27 -2.30 -7.70 17.54
C LYS A 27 -1.67 -6.49 16.85
N ILE A 28 -0.33 -6.38 16.87
CA ILE A 28 0.43 -5.24 16.32
C ILE A 28 0.46 -5.20 14.79
N PHE A 29 0.30 -6.34 14.12
CA PHE A 29 0.29 -6.42 12.67
C PHE A 29 -1.14 -6.53 12.12
N PHE A 30 -1.30 -6.04 10.91
CA PHE A 30 -2.48 -6.19 10.07
C PHE A 30 -2.07 -6.90 8.78
N TYR A 31 -2.84 -7.92 8.41
CA TYR A 31 -2.63 -8.71 7.20
C TYR A 31 -3.80 -8.49 6.27
N GLN A 32 -3.50 -8.28 4.99
CA GLN A 32 -4.53 -8.12 3.97
C GLN A 32 -4.13 -8.87 2.71
N GLU A 33 -5.01 -9.74 2.23
CA GLU A 33 -4.79 -10.44 0.98
C GLU A 33 -4.81 -9.48 -0.22
N ARG A 34 -3.82 -9.60 -1.08
CA ARG A 34 -3.60 -8.77 -2.26
C ARG A 34 -3.16 -9.62 -3.44
N SER A 35 -3.47 -9.15 -4.66
CA SER A 35 -2.97 -9.76 -5.90
C SER A 35 -1.53 -9.37 -6.15
N GLY A 36 -0.66 -10.37 -6.25
CA GLY A 36 0.76 -10.25 -6.56
C GLY A 36 1.11 -10.59 -8.00
N LEU A 37 2.32 -11.12 -8.22
CA LEU A 37 2.82 -11.54 -9.53
C LEU A 37 1.88 -12.57 -10.17
N ASN A 38 1.51 -12.36 -11.44
CA ASN A 38 0.57 -13.19 -12.19
C ASN A 38 -0.80 -13.37 -11.50
N GLY A 39 -1.23 -12.38 -10.70
CA GLY A 39 -2.49 -12.43 -9.97
C GLY A 39 -2.49 -13.34 -8.76
N LYS A 40 -1.37 -14.00 -8.41
CA LYS A 40 -1.30 -14.90 -7.24
C LYS A 40 -1.53 -14.12 -5.96
N PRO A 41 -2.41 -14.58 -5.06
CA PRO A 41 -2.66 -13.90 -3.80
C PRO A 41 -1.44 -13.98 -2.86
N PHE A 42 -1.20 -12.92 -2.10
CA PHE A 42 -0.23 -12.88 -1.01
C PHE A 42 -0.76 -12.01 0.13
N ASN A 43 -0.23 -12.20 1.34
CA ASN A 43 -0.59 -11.41 2.50
C ASN A 43 0.32 -10.19 2.63
N LEU A 44 -0.22 -9.00 2.35
CA LEU A 44 0.42 -7.73 2.62
C LEU A 44 0.51 -7.49 4.13
N ILE A 45 1.68 -7.15 4.65
CA ILE A 45 1.94 -7.00 6.09
C ILE A 45 2.11 -5.52 6.42
N LYS A 46 1.28 -4.99 7.34
CA LYS A 46 1.38 -3.62 7.83
C LYS A 46 1.35 -3.57 9.35
N PHE A 47 1.79 -2.46 9.94
CA PHE A 47 1.42 -2.18 11.32
C PHE A 47 -0.07 -1.85 11.39
N ARG A 48 -0.72 -2.35 12.45
CA ARG A 48 -2.13 -2.06 12.73
C ARG A 48 -2.28 -0.57 13.07
N THR A 49 -3.20 0.11 12.43
CA THR A 49 -3.46 1.54 12.65
C THR A 49 -4.87 1.82 13.15
N MET A 50 -5.73 0.80 13.18
CA MET A 50 -7.14 0.90 13.52
C MET A 50 -7.56 -0.22 14.46
N PHE A 51 -8.54 0.05 15.30
CA PHE A 51 -9.23 -0.99 16.07
C PHE A 51 -10.28 -1.72 15.22
N ASP A 52 -10.53 -2.98 15.55
CA ASP A 52 -11.62 -3.77 14.97
C ASP A 52 -12.93 -3.46 15.73
N LYS A 53 -13.44 -2.23 15.54
CA LYS A 53 -14.71 -1.79 16.15
C LYS A 53 -15.87 -2.01 15.18
N GLN A 54 -16.93 -2.62 15.67
CA GLN A 54 -18.19 -2.82 14.95
C GLN A 54 -19.32 -2.01 15.59
N SER A 55 -20.31 -1.64 14.80
CA SER A 55 -21.56 -1.07 15.30
C SER A 55 -22.43 -2.15 15.95
N ASN A 56 -23.50 -1.76 16.63
CA ASN A 56 -24.48 -2.69 17.21
C ASN A 56 -25.13 -3.61 16.15
N SER A 57 -25.09 -3.23 14.87
CA SER A 57 -25.57 -4.03 13.73
C SER A 57 -24.52 -4.99 13.16
N GLY A 58 -23.32 -5.11 13.76
CA GLY A 58 -22.24 -5.98 13.28
C GLY A 58 -21.44 -5.41 12.10
N GLN A 59 -21.79 -4.23 11.60
CA GLN A 59 -21.04 -3.58 10.53
C GLN A 59 -19.80 -2.85 11.09
N GLN A 60 -18.71 -2.82 10.32
CA GLN A 60 -17.52 -2.07 10.72
C GLN A 60 -17.84 -0.57 10.80
N LEU A 61 -17.39 0.07 11.89
CA LEU A 61 -17.48 1.53 12.01
C LEU A 61 -16.65 2.23 10.94
N PRO A 62 -16.99 3.48 10.58
CA PRO A 62 -16.19 4.30 9.67
C PRO A 62 -14.73 4.39 10.12
N ASP A 63 -13.80 4.49 9.18
CA ASP A 63 -12.36 4.53 9.43
C ASP A 63 -11.95 5.61 10.45
N LYS A 64 -12.60 6.78 10.39
CA LYS A 64 -12.36 7.91 11.32
C LYS A 64 -12.58 7.53 12.80
N ASP A 65 -13.52 6.60 13.08
CA ASP A 65 -13.91 6.20 14.43
C ASP A 65 -13.08 5.01 14.94
N ARG A 66 -12.36 4.34 14.04
CA ARG A 66 -11.46 3.22 14.34
C ARG A 66 -9.98 3.61 14.38
N LEU A 67 -9.62 4.69 13.69
CA LEU A 67 -8.24 5.14 13.53
C LEU A 67 -7.69 5.70 14.84
N THR A 68 -6.61 5.11 15.34
CA THR A 68 -5.95 5.55 16.59
C THR A 68 -5.02 6.74 16.33
N THR A 69 -4.65 7.46 17.39
CA THR A 69 -3.68 8.57 17.30
C THR A 69 -2.31 8.08 16.80
N SER A 70 -1.82 6.95 17.34
CA SER A 70 -0.59 6.31 16.85
C SER A 70 -0.72 5.90 15.38
N GLY A 71 -1.88 5.34 14.99
CA GLY A 71 -2.19 4.98 13.61
C GLY A 71 -2.18 6.18 12.65
N LYS A 72 -2.69 7.35 13.08
CA LYS A 72 -2.61 8.59 12.30
C LYS A 72 -1.17 8.99 12.04
N ILE A 73 -0.32 8.95 13.06
CA ILE A 73 1.11 9.29 12.95
C ILE A 73 1.82 8.32 12.02
N LEU A 74 1.61 7.00 12.19
CA LEU A 74 2.23 5.99 11.34
C LEU A 74 1.84 6.16 9.86
N ARG A 75 0.54 6.37 9.57
CA ARG A 75 0.07 6.64 8.19
C ARG A 75 0.62 7.95 7.64
N PHE A 76 0.64 9.00 8.44
CA PHE A 76 1.20 10.28 8.04
C PHE A 76 2.67 10.17 7.65
N LEU A 77 3.47 9.38 8.38
CA LEU A 77 4.88 9.13 8.08
C LEU A 77 5.09 7.95 7.12
N SER A 78 4.01 7.25 6.70
CA SER A 78 4.07 6.00 5.91
C SER A 78 4.90 4.89 6.59
N LEU A 79 5.04 4.94 7.91
CA LEU A 79 5.77 3.95 8.70
C LEU A 79 4.94 2.68 8.92
N ASP A 80 3.62 2.76 8.74
CA ASP A 80 2.73 1.59 8.79
C ASP A 80 3.06 0.55 7.69
N GLU A 81 3.72 0.96 6.61
CA GLU A 81 4.11 0.09 5.52
C GLU A 81 5.52 -0.52 5.66
N LEU A 82 6.30 -0.19 6.70
CA LEU A 82 7.63 -0.76 6.93
C LEU A 82 7.65 -2.31 6.97
N PRO A 83 6.64 -3.01 7.54
CA PRO A 83 6.61 -4.47 7.51
C PRO A 83 6.52 -5.06 6.09
N ASN A 84 6.15 -4.29 5.04
CA ASN A 84 6.20 -4.76 3.65
C ASN A 84 7.62 -5.10 3.18
N LEU A 85 8.67 -4.65 3.86
CA LEU A 85 10.04 -5.11 3.62
C LEU A 85 10.19 -6.62 3.79
N ILE A 86 9.36 -7.23 4.66
CA ILE A 86 9.29 -8.70 4.81
C ILE A 86 8.71 -9.33 3.53
N ASN A 87 7.68 -8.71 2.92
CA ASN A 87 7.14 -9.18 1.64
C ASN A 87 8.17 -9.05 0.51
N VAL A 88 9.02 -8.02 0.54
CA VAL A 88 10.13 -7.89 -0.42
C VAL A 88 11.15 -9.02 -0.22
N LEU A 89 11.50 -9.36 1.02
CA LEU A 89 12.41 -10.48 1.32
C LEU A 89 11.83 -11.83 0.89
N LYS A 90 10.51 -12.01 1.04
CA LYS A 90 9.80 -13.21 0.57
C LYS A 90 9.62 -13.25 -0.95
N SER A 91 10.03 -12.20 -1.66
CA SER A 91 9.81 -12.04 -3.10
C SER A 91 8.34 -11.93 -3.53
N ASP A 92 7.43 -11.64 -2.59
CA ASP A 92 6.02 -11.30 -2.88
C ASP A 92 5.92 -9.91 -3.51
N MET A 93 6.83 -9.00 -3.11
CA MET A 93 6.88 -7.60 -3.56
C MET A 93 8.27 -7.20 -4.04
N SER A 94 8.32 -6.07 -4.74
CA SER A 94 9.53 -5.30 -5.09
C SER A 94 9.52 -3.96 -4.35
N PHE A 95 10.63 -3.22 -4.39
CA PHE A 95 10.65 -1.83 -3.93
C PHE A 95 9.80 -0.94 -4.83
N VAL A 96 9.94 -1.11 -6.15
CA VAL A 96 9.22 -0.35 -7.16
C VAL A 96 8.34 -1.29 -7.98
N GLY A 97 7.10 -0.88 -8.24
CA GLY A 97 6.14 -1.65 -9.02
C GLY A 97 4.71 -1.13 -8.84
N PRO A 98 3.73 -1.70 -9.56
CA PRO A 98 2.32 -1.42 -9.37
C PRO A 98 1.88 -1.65 -7.91
N ARG A 99 1.05 -0.75 -7.37
CA ARG A 99 0.52 -0.96 -6.00
C ARG A 99 -0.40 -2.19 -5.97
N PRO A 100 -0.23 -3.14 -5.01
CA PRO A 100 -1.04 -4.35 -4.99
C PRO A 100 -2.50 -4.03 -4.66
N PHE A 101 -3.43 -4.45 -5.53
CA PHE A 101 -4.86 -4.29 -5.31
C PHE A 101 -5.44 -5.47 -4.52
N PRO A 102 -6.60 -5.29 -3.83
CA PRO A 102 -7.34 -6.40 -3.26
C PRO A 102 -7.62 -7.50 -4.28
N THR A 103 -7.59 -8.77 -3.86
CA THR A 103 -7.85 -9.91 -4.75
C THR A 103 -9.22 -9.83 -5.40
N SER A 104 -10.21 -9.30 -4.68
CA SER A 104 -11.57 -9.06 -5.19
C SER A 104 -11.66 -8.17 -6.44
N TYR A 105 -10.62 -7.38 -6.73
CA TYR A 105 -10.62 -6.50 -7.91
C TYR A 105 -10.15 -7.22 -9.17
N PHE A 106 -9.49 -8.37 -9.03
CA PHE A 106 -8.89 -9.08 -10.15
C PHE A 106 -9.91 -9.51 -11.21
N ASP A 107 -11.08 -9.99 -10.78
CA ASP A 107 -12.09 -10.52 -11.69
C ASP A 107 -12.78 -9.43 -12.51
N PHE A 108 -12.81 -8.18 -12.00
CA PHE A 108 -13.40 -7.04 -12.69
C PHE A 108 -12.46 -6.39 -13.72
N MET A 109 -11.21 -6.83 -13.81
CA MET A 109 -10.22 -6.25 -14.72
C MET A 109 -10.27 -6.92 -16.10
N SER A 110 -10.15 -6.11 -17.15
CA SER A 110 -9.93 -6.60 -18.51
C SER A 110 -8.55 -7.28 -18.66
N SER A 111 -8.38 -8.06 -19.73
CA SER A 111 -7.10 -8.72 -20.04
C SER A 111 -5.94 -7.70 -20.15
N GLU A 112 -6.21 -6.52 -20.72
CA GLU A 112 -5.21 -5.45 -20.83
C GLU A 112 -4.80 -4.91 -19.47
N GLN A 113 -5.78 -4.65 -18.59
CA GLN A 113 -5.52 -4.15 -17.23
C GLN A 113 -4.82 -5.18 -16.36
N LYS A 114 -5.08 -6.49 -16.57
CA LYS A 114 -4.39 -7.59 -15.87
C LYS A 114 -2.90 -7.66 -16.19
N LYS A 115 -2.42 -7.04 -17.28
CA LYS A 115 -0.98 -6.93 -17.56
C LYS A 115 -0.19 -6.27 -16.43
N ARG A 116 -0.85 -5.44 -15.59
CA ARG A 116 -0.22 -4.87 -14.39
C ARG A 116 0.33 -5.91 -13.41
N TYR A 117 -0.13 -7.14 -13.48
CA TYR A 117 0.33 -8.25 -12.65
C TYR A 117 1.47 -9.07 -13.31
N SER A 118 1.95 -8.68 -14.47
CA SER A 118 3.12 -9.34 -15.11
C SER A 118 4.44 -9.10 -14.36
N VAL A 119 4.44 -8.18 -13.40
CA VAL A 119 5.57 -7.87 -12.52
C VAL A 119 5.16 -7.95 -11.06
N ARG A 120 6.14 -8.04 -10.15
CA ARG A 120 5.87 -7.97 -8.71
C ARG A 120 5.31 -6.61 -8.33
N PRO A 121 4.30 -6.54 -7.45
CA PRO A 121 3.83 -5.28 -6.92
C PRO A 121 4.93 -4.58 -6.12
N GLY A 122 4.88 -3.23 -6.07
CA GLY A 122 5.85 -2.41 -5.39
C GLY A 122 5.37 -1.82 -4.07
N ILE A 123 6.32 -1.50 -3.17
CA ILE A 123 6.07 -0.62 -2.01
C ILE A 123 5.73 0.78 -2.53
N THR A 124 6.46 1.24 -3.54
CA THR A 124 6.16 2.46 -4.30
C THR A 124 6.09 2.16 -5.80
N GLY A 125 5.65 3.12 -6.60
CA GLY A 125 5.54 2.97 -8.04
C GLY A 125 5.13 4.24 -8.76
N LEU A 126 5.04 4.18 -10.07
CA LEU A 126 4.76 5.36 -10.89
C LEU A 126 3.42 6.02 -10.52
N ALA A 127 2.36 5.25 -10.37
CA ALA A 127 1.05 5.78 -9.97
C ALA A 127 1.10 6.49 -8.60
N GLN A 128 1.88 5.95 -7.63
CA GLN A 128 2.01 6.55 -6.31
C GLN A 128 2.70 7.91 -6.35
N ILE A 129 3.73 8.10 -7.21
CA ILE A 129 4.43 9.39 -7.33
C ILE A 129 3.67 10.40 -8.19
N MET A 130 2.73 9.96 -9.05
CA MET A 130 1.97 10.84 -9.95
C MET A 130 0.69 11.42 -9.33
N GLY A 131 0.18 10.87 -8.25
CA GLY A 131 -1.01 11.45 -7.60
C GLY A 131 -1.64 10.62 -6.48
N ARG A 132 -1.13 9.42 -6.19
CA ARG A 132 -1.61 8.57 -5.08
C ARG A 132 -3.14 8.38 -5.09
N ASN A 133 -3.79 8.78 -3.99
CA ASN A 133 -5.24 8.63 -3.80
C ASN A 133 -6.07 9.59 -4.65
N ASN A 134 -5.46 10.66 -5.18
CA ASN A 134 -6.16 11.64 -6.02
C ASN A 134 -6.34 11.15 -7.48
N LEU A 135 -5.69 10.06 -7.87
CA LEU A 135 -5.88 9.46 -9.20
C LEU A 135 -7.15 8.61 -9.24
N SER A 136 -7.90 8.73 -10.35
CA SER A 136 -8.95 7.76 -10.66
C SER A 136 -8.36 6.35 -10.86
N TRP A 137 -9.20 5.32 -10.76
CA TRP A 137 -8.77 3.93 -10.99
C TRP A 137 -8.15 3.74 -12.38
N LYS A 138 -8.76 4.34 -13.41
CA LYS A 138 -8.27 4.34 -14.79
C LYS A 138 -6.86 4.91 -14.88
N MET A 139 -6.60 6.05 -14.23
CA MET A 139 -5.28 6.67 -14.22
C MET A 139 -4.25 5.87 -13.43
N LYS A 140 -4.64 5.22 -12.33
CA LYS A 140 -3.75 4.32 -11.58
C LYS A 140 -3.27 3.17 -12.46
N ILE A 141 -4.22 2.50 -13.15
CA ILE A 141 -3.91 1.39 -14.06
C ILE A 141 -3.08 1.89 -15.26
N TYR A 142 -3.41 3.04 -15.84
CA TYR A 142 -2.62 3.64 -16.92
C TYR A 142 -1.16 3.84 -16.52
N TYR A 143 -0.89 4.42 -15.35
CA TYR A 143 0.48 4.60 -14.89
C TYR A 143 1.17 3.27 -14.52
N ASP A 144 0.43 2.29 -14.03
CA ASP A 144 0.98 0.96 -13.76
C ASP A 144 1.41 0.27 -15.06
N LEU A 145 0.60 0.33 -16.13
CA LEU A 145 0.94 -0.21 -17.43
C LEU A 145 2.11 0.54 -18.06
N LYS A 146 2.11 1.87 -18.01
CA LYS A 146 3.21 2.69 -18.49
C LYS A 146 4.54 2.37 -17.78
N TYR A 147 4.49 2.08 -16.49
CA TYR A 147 5.68 1.65 -15.75
C TYR A 147 6.20 0.32 -16.30
N ILE A 148 5.32 -0.65 -16.54
CA ILE A 148 5.70 -1.99 -17.03
C ILE A 148 6.39 -1.91 -18.39
N GLU A 149 5.94 -1.03 -19.28
CA GLU A 149 6.55 -0.80 -20.59
C GLU A 149 7.97 -0.20 -20.53
N SER A 150 8.29 0.49 -19.44
CA SER A 150 9.52 1.26 -19.30
C SER A 150 10.39 0.86 -18.10
N ILE A 151 10.25 -0.37 -17.62
CA ILE A 151 11.02 -0.87 -16.45
C ILE A 151 12.50 -0.84 -16.78
N ASN A 152 13.25 -0.07 -16.01
CA ASN A 152 14.72 -0.09 -16.02
C ASN A 152 15.24 0.46 -14.69
N PHE A 153 16.52 0.24 -14.41
CA PHE A 153 17.16 0.67 -13.17
C PHE A 153 17.04 2.18 -12.93
N PHE A 154 17.18 3.01 -13.95
CA PHE A 154 17.12 4.47 -13.79
C PHE A 154 15.71 4.94 -13.51
N SER A 155 14.68 4.35 -14.15
CA SER A 155 13.27 4.66 -13.84
C SER A 155 12.94 4.32 -12.38
N ASP A 156 13.39 3.17 -11.89
CA ASP A 156 13.19 2.76 -10.50
C ASP A 156 13.88 3.71 -9.53
N LEU A 157 15.12 4.10 -9.83
CA LEU A 157 15.86 5.07 -9.02
C LEU A 157 15.14 6.43 -8.95
N ILE A 158 14.63 6.93 -10.07
CA ILE A 158 13.86 8.18 -10.13
C ILE A 158 12.59 8.07 -9.29
N ILE A 159 11.87 6.94 -9.39
CA ILE A 159 10.65 6.69 -8.60
C ILE A 159 10.98 6.69 -7.10
N LEU A 160 12.06 6.01 -6.69
CA LEU A 160 12.51 6.00 -5.29
C LEU A 160 12.85 7.38 -4.77
N LEU A 161 13.63 8.18 -5.53
CA LEU A 161 13.99 9.54 -5.17
C LEU A 161 12.76 10.45 -5.05
N LYS A 162 11.82 10.36 -6.00
CA LYS A 162 10.55 11.11 -5.94
C LYS A 162 9.69 10.67 -4.77
N THR A 163 9.65 9.37 -4.46
CA THR A 163 8.93 8.85 -3.28
C THR A 163 9.49 9.45 -2.00
N PHE A 164 10.82 9.43 -1.85
CA PHE A 164 11.48 10.04 -0.70
C PHE A 164 11.13 11.53 -0.57
N ARG A 165 11.23 12.29 -1.65
CA ARG A 165 10.82 13.71 -1.66
C ARG A 165 9.36 13.90 -1.26
N HIS A 166 8.44 13.04 -1.73
CA HIS A 166 7.03 13.09 -1.37
C HIS A 166 6.74 12.76 0.10
N LEU A 167 7.57 11.98 0.78
CA LEU A 167 7.43 11.74 2.22
C LEU A 167 7.61 13.01 3.04
N PHE A 168 8.41 13.97 2.55
CA PHE A 168 8.71 15.22 3.24
C PHE A 168 7.95 16.43 2.69
N SER A 169 7.43 16.39 1.46
CA SER A 169 6.71 17.48 0.82
C SER A 169 5.21 17.19 0.75
N ASN A 170 4.36 18.09 1.24
CA ASN A 170 2.90 18.15 1.02
C ASN A 170 2.05 16.92 1.43
N LYS A 171 1.97 16.62 2.71
CA LYS A 171 0.97 15.70 3.26
C LYS A 171 -0.38 16.37 3.58
N LYS A 172 -0.59 17.64 3.26
CA LYS A 172 -1.78 18.41 3.66
C LYS A 172 -3.09 18.00 2.97
N ASN A 173 -3.05 17.24 1.86
CA ASN A 173 -4.23 16.94 1.04
C ASN A 173 -4.52 15.43 0.89
N GLU A 174 -3.97 14.57 1.74
CA GLU A 174 -4.43 13.18 1.74
C GLU A 174 -5.79 13.11 2.44
N THR A 175 -6.86 13.36 1.69
CA THR A 175 -8.18 12.88 2.05
C THR A 175 -8.07 11.39 2.29
N LEU A 176 -8.42 10.94 3.50
CA LEU A 176 -8.56 9.53 3.87
C LEU A 176 -9.76 8.91 3.12
N GLY A 177 -9.75 8.99 1.79
CA GLY A 177 -10.76 8.41 0.93
C GLY A 177 -10.41 6.95 0.68
N ASN A 178 -11.03 6.04 1.43
CA ASN A 178 -11.18 4.66 0.98
C ASN A 178 -12.06 4.71 -0.28
N GLN A 179 -11.43 4.66 -1.44
CA GLN A 179 -12.16 4.35 -2.67
C GLN A 179 -12.62 2.89 -2.52
N SER A 180 -13.92 2.70 -2.27
CA SER A 180 -14.54 1.38 -2.12
C SER A 180 -14.54 0.62 -3.45
N ILE A 181 -14.77 -0.69 -3.40
CA ILE A 181 -14.96 -1.51 -4.59
C ILE A 181 -16.11 -0.99 -5.45
N ASP A 182 -17.15 -0.41 -4.82
CA ASP A 182 -18.30 0.18 -5.51
C ASP A 182 -17.92 1.38 -6.39
N SER A 183 -16.85 2.14 -6.03
CA SER A 183 -16.29 3.19 -6.86
C SER A 183 -15.35 2.67 -7.95
N PHE A 184 -14.95 1.40 -7.85
CA PHE A 184 -14.09 0.74 -8.82
C PHE A 184 -14.92 0.20 -10.00
N ILE A 185 -16.03 -0.48 -9.73
CA ILE A 185 -16.86 -1.16 -10.74
C ILE A 185 -17.46 -0.19 -11.78
N PRO A 186 -18.10 0.94 -11.39
CA PRO A 186 -18.71 1.86 -12.37
C PRO A 186 -17.73 2.65 -13.23
N ASN A 187 -16.46 2.77 -12.81
CA ASN A 187 -15.46 3.61 -13.48
C ASN A 187 -14.53 2.83 -14.40
N PHE A 188 -14.82 1.55 -14.65
CA PHE A 188 -13.97 0.68 -15.48
C PHE A 188 -14.19 0.88 -16.96
N ASP A 189 -15.42 1.20 -17.35
CA ASP A 189 -15.85 1.33 -18.76
C ASP A 189 -15.92 2.80 -19.25
N GLN A 190 -15.59 3.77 -18.40
CA GLN A 190 -15.45 5.19 -18.72
C GLN A 190 -14.00 5.62 -18.67
#